data_9f487985974aae3bbb434b4bea2b571f
#
_entry.id   9f487985974aae3bbb434b4bea2b571f
#
_cell.length_a   1.000
_cell.length_b   1.000
_cell.length_c   1.000
_cell.angle_alpha   90.00
_cell.angle_beta   90.00
_cell.angle_gamma   90.00
#
_symmetry.space_group_name_H-M   'P 1'
#
loop_
_entity.id
_entity.type
_entity.pdbx_description
1 polymer ?
#
loop_
_entity_poly.entity_id
_entity_poly.type
_entity_poly.pdbx_seq_one_letter_code
_entity_poly.pdbx_strand_id
1 'polypeptide(L)'
;TNNASAPLSLRASQEKPQAGSGSGFVWDDRGHVVTNYHVIKDAAIANVTLARGTKAYPAKLVGAEPEKDLAVLKVDAPKDQLRPVAVGISAELLVGQTVVAIGNPFGLDNTLTTGIISALGREVMGVAGRPISGMIQTDAAINPGNSGGPLLDSSGRLIGVNTVIFSTSGASAG
;
A
#
# COMPACT_ATOMS: atom_id res chain seq x y z
N THR A 1 -9.98 -54.99 33.37
CA THR A 1 -9.96 -53.55 33.53
C THR A 1 -8.74 -52.99 32.83
N ASN A 2 -8.88 -52.71 31.53
CA ASN A 2 -7.83 -52.14 30.72
C ASN A 2 -8.08 -50.64 30.55
N ASN A 3 -7.15 -49.85 31.05
CA ASN A 3 -7.10 -48.42 30.84
C ASN A 3 -6.10 -48.16 29.71
N ALA A 4 -6.60 -47.91 28.52
CA ALA A 4 -5.79 -47.53 27.37
C ALA A 4 -5.77 -46.00 27.26
N SER A 5 -4.62 -45.46 27.60
CA SER A 5 -4.31 -44.02 27.41
C SER A 5 -4.15 -43.73 25.92
N ALA A 6 -5.00 -42.88 25.36
CA ALA A 6 -4.84 -42.36 24.00
C ALA A 6 -3.67 -41.35 23.94
N PRO A 7 -2.82 -41.41 22.88
CA PRO A 7 -1.74 -40.46 22.75
C PRO A 7 -2.24 -39.08 22.41
N LEU A 8 -1.79 -38.04 23.16
CA LEU A 8 -1.94 -36.63 22.81
C LEU A 8 -1.23 -36.34 21.48
N SER A 9 -2.01 -36.12 20.45
CA SER A 9 -1.46 -35.53 19.22
C SER A 9 -1.32 -34.01 19.41
N LEU A 10 -0.09 -33.56 19.70
CA LEU A 10 0.31 -32.18 19.55
C LEU A 10 0.25 -31.83 18.05
N ARG A 11 -0.85 -31.25 17.62
CA ARG A 11 -0.88 -30.50 16.36
C ARG A 11 -0.16 -29.18 16.61
N ALA A 12 1.10 -29.08 16.19
CA ALA A 12 1.73 -27.82 15.92
C ALA A 12 0.98 -27.19 14.76
N SER A 13 0.12 -26.21 15.06
CA SER A 13 -0.40 -25.29 14.07
C SER A 13 0.80 -24.51 13.54
N GLN A 14 1.28 -24.90 12.35
CA GLN A 14 2.14 -24.03 11.56
C GLN A 14 1.27 -22.83 11.19
N GLU A 15 1.39 -21.75 11.95
CA GLU A 15 0.92 -20.44 11.52
C GLU A 15 1.65 -20.13 10.22
N LYS A 16 0.92 -20.22 9.10
CA LYS A 16 1.39 -19.65 7.84
C LYS A 16 1.63 -18.17 8.13
N PRO A 17 2.80 -17.61 7.78
CA PRO A 17 3.00 -16.19 7.90
C PRO A 17 1.83 -15.50 7.17
N GLN A 18 1.12 -14.64 7.88
CA GLN A 18 -0.04 -13.93 7.35
C GLN A 18 0.51 -13.02 6.26
N ALA A 19 0.25 -13.37 4.99
CA ALA A 19 0.72 -12.60 3.85
C ALA A 19 0.01 -11.24 3.90
N GLY A 20 0.75 -10.18 4.17
CA GLY A 20 0.27 -8.82 4.02
C GLY A 20 -0.10 -8.60 2.55
N SER A 21 -1.20 -7.91 2.30
CA SER A 21 -1.63 -7.51 0.97
C SER A 21 -1.78 -5.99 0.92
N GLY A 22 -1.40 -5.39 -0.18
CA GLY A 22 -1.51 -3.96 -0.39
C GLY A 22 -1.31 -3.60 -1.84
N SER A 23 -1.33 -2.32 -2.13
CA SER A 23 -1.13 -1.76 -3.45
C SER A 23 0.25 -1.15 -3.61
N GLY A 24 0.58 -0.79 -4.84
CA GLY A 24 1.79 -0.06 -5.19
C GLY A 24 1.65 0.51 -6.59
N PHE A 25 2.68 1.21 -7.04
CA PHE A 25 2.73 1.72 -8.40
C PHE A 25 4.15 1.67 -8.95
N VAL A 26 4.26 1.52 -10.26
CA VAL A 26 5.53 1.50 -10.96
C VAL A 26 6.10 2.92 -11.00
N TRP A 27 7.32 3.08 -10.50
CA TRP A 27 8.02 4.36 -10.45
C TRP A 27 8.77 4.68 -11.74
N ASP A 28 9.43 3.67 -12.32
CA ASP A 28 10.24 3.82 -13.52
C ASP A 28 10.22 2.58 -14.42
N ASP A 29 10.80 2.70 -15.59
CA ASP A 29 10.93 1.62 -16.58
C ASP A 29 12.02 0.58 -16.22
N ARG A 30 12.71 0.78 -15.12
CA ARG A 30 13.70 -0.15 -14.58
C ARG A 30 13.08 -1.16 -13.61
N GLY A 31 11.79 -1.01 -13.27
CA GLY A 31 11.04 -1.93 -12.42
C GLY A 31 11.08 -1.58 -10.93
N HIS A 32 11.31 -0.31 -10.58
CA HIS A 32 11.09 0.14 -9.23
C HIS A 32 9.59 0.32 -8.97
N VAL A 33 9.13 -0.19 -7.84
CA VAL A 33 7.74 -0.13 -7.38
C VAL A 33 7.71 0.51 -6.01
N VAL A 34 6.89 1.53 -5.84
CA VAL A 34 6.66 2.20 -4.55
C VAL A 34 5.42 1.60 -3.89
N THR A 35 5.50 1.40 -2.59
CA THR A 35 4.40 0.93 -1.73
C THR A 35 4.58 1.47 -0.31
N ASN A 36 3.68 1.16 0.62
CA ASN A 36 3.89 1.47 2.03
C ASN A 36 4.84 0.46 2.71
N TYR A 37 5.58 0.97 3.70
CA TYR A 37 6.46 0.14 4.51
C TYR A 37 5.67 -0.90 5.32
N HIS A 38 4.53 -0.53 5.92
CA HIS A 38 3.72 -1.47 6.72
C HIS A 38 3.19 -2.65 5.90
N VAL A 39 3.07 -2.52 4.57
CA VAL A 39 2.64 -3.61 3.68
C VAL A 39 3.70 -4.71 3.58
N ILE A 40 4.98 -4.33 3.71
CA ILE A 40 6.10 -5.26 3.46
C ILE A 40 6.95 -5.57 4.70
N LYS A 41 6.79 -4.86 5.80
CA LYS A 41 7.69 -4.90 6.96
C LYS A 41 7.91 -6.28 7.55
N ASP A 42 6.89 -7.15 7.53
CA ASP A 42 6.93 -8.50 8.11
C ASP A 42 7.00 -9.58 7.02
N ALA A 43 7.20 -9.19 5.75
CA ALA A 43 7.23 -10.12 4.64
C ALA A 43 8.62 -10.72 4.45
N ALA A 44 8.74 -12.03 4.57
CA ALA A 44 9.96 -12.77 4.21
C ALA A 44 10.20 -12.76 2.69
N ILE A 45 9.12 -12.72 1.90
CA ILE A 45 9.13 -12.68 0.44
C ILE A 45 8.03 -11.72 0.01
N ALA A 46 8.38 -10.76 -0.87
CA ALA A 46 7.42 -9.89 -1.53
C ALA A 46 7.24 -10.32 -2.98
N ASN A 47 6.00 -10.29 -3.45
CA ASN A 47 5.66 -10.52 -4.85
C ASN A 47 4.81 -9.35 -5.36
N VAL A 48 5.04 -8.93 -6.59
CA VAL A 48 4.28 -7.87 -7.26
C VAL A 48 3.56 -8.46 -8.46
N THR A 49 2.25 -8.24 -8.52
CA THR A 49 1.44 -8.54 -9.71
C THR A 49 1.10 -7.23 -10.40
N LEU A 50 1.45 -7.11 -11.68
CA LEU A 50 1.17 -5.91 -12.46
C LEU A 50 -0.30 -5.90 -12.90
N ALA A 51 -0.90 -4.71 -12.97
CA ALA A 51 -2.35 -4.51 -13.15
C ALA A 51 -2.98 -5.16 -14.40
N ARG A 52 -2.18 -5.47 -15.41
CA ARG A 52 -2.67 -6.12 -16.65
C ARG A 52 -2.20 -7.57 -16.78
N GLY A 53 -1.70 -8.16 -15.71
CA GLY A 53 -1.17 -9.51 -15.71
C GLY A 53 -1.62 -10.33 -14.54
N THR A 54 -1.51 -11.64 -14.67
CA THR A 54 -1.73 -12.60 -13.58
C THR A 54 -0.41 -13.12 -13.01
N LYS A 55 0.72 -12.77 -13.65
CA LYS A 55 2.04 -13.22 -13.23
C LYS A 55 2.51 -12.43 -12.02
N ALA A 56 2.90 -13.15 -10.98
CA ALA A 56 3.58 -12.58 -9.84
C ALA A 56 5.10 -12.51 -10.10
N TYR A 57 5.69 -11.35 -9.87
CA TYR A 57 7.13 -11.12 -9.99
C TYR A 57 7.74 -11.06 -8.60
N PRO A 58 8.74 -11.90 -8.29
CA PRO A 58 9.49 -11.76 -7.04
C PRO A 58 10.10 -10.36 -6.94
N ALA A 59 9.91 -9.73 -5.79
CA ALA A 59 10.37 -8.37 -5.55
C ALA A 59 11.46 -8.35 -4.47
N LYS A 60 12.47 -7.51 -4.67
CA LYS A 60 13.54 -7.27 -3.71
C LYS A 60 13.37 -5.89 -3.10
N LEU A 61 13.52 -5.76 -1.79
CA LEU A 61 13.55 -4.47 -1.12
C LEU A 61 14.81 -3.70 -1.54
N VAL A 62 14.63 -2.51 -2.07
CA VAL A 62 15.69 -1.56 -2.43
C VAL A 62 16.00 -0.64 -1.27
N GLY A 63 14.94 -0.13 -0.62
CA GLY A 63 15.05 0.74 0.52
C GLY A 63 13.69 1.01 1.14
N ALA A 64 13.69 1.46 2.37
CA ALA A 64 12.49 1.83 3.10
C ALA A 64 12.75 3.05 3.98
N GLU A 65 11.69 3.83 4.20
CA GLU A 65 11.62 4.94 5.13
C GLU A 65 10.42 4.70 6.06
N PRO A 66 10.64 3.96 7.17
CA PRO A 66 9.55 3.60 8.09
C PRO A 66 8.85 4.80 8.70
N GLU A 67 9.58 5.91 8.90
CA GLU A 67 9.03 7.14 9.48
C GLU A 67 8.03 7.83 8.54
N LYS A 68 8.12 7.59 7.24
CA LYS A 68 7.19 8.08 6.22
C LYS A 68 6.25 7.00 5.71
N ASP A 69 6.35 5.80 6.26
CA ASP A 69 5.61 4.62 5.83
C ASP A 69 5.79 4.31 4.33
N LEU A 70 7.01 4.47 3.80
CA LEU A 70 7.32 4.23 2.40
C LEU A 70 8.34 3.10 2.24
N ALA A 71 8.21 2.36 1.15
CA ALA A 71 9.17 1.36 0.71
C ALA A 71 9.28 1.34 -0.82
N VAL A 72 10.47 1.00 -1.30
CA VAL A 72 10.77 0.81 -2.73
C VAL A 72 11.20 -0.63 -2.94
N LEU A 73 10.49 -1.29 -3.83
CA LEU A 73 10.78 -2.65 -4.27
C LEU A 73 11.35 -2.63 -5.70
N LYS A 74 12.09 -3.67 -6.04
CA LYS A 74 12.62 -3.92 -7.39
C LYS A 74 12.06 -5.22 -7.92
N VAL A 75 11.46 -5.17 -9.11
CA VAL A 75 11.01 -6.35 -9.84
C VAL A 75 11.75 -6.48 -11.17
N ASP A 76 11.91 -7.71 -11.63
CA ASP A 76 12.42 -8.04 -12.95
C ASP A 76 11.23 -8.42 -13.86
N ALA A 77 10.62 -7.40 -14.44
CA ALA A 77 9.49 -7.53 -15.35
C ALA A 77 9.80 -6.94 -16.72
N PRO A 78 9.17 -7.43 -17.79
CA PRO A 78 9.35 -6.88 -19.13
C PRO A 78 9.01 -5.38 -19.18
N LYS A 79 9.81 -4.59 -19.89
CA LYS A 79 9.65 -3.13 -19.98
C LYS A 79 8.29 -2.70 -20.55
N ASP A 80 7.74 -3.47 -21.47
CA ASP A 80 6.43 -3.23 -22.08
C ASP A 80 5.27 -3.40 -21.08
N GLN A 81 5.50 -4.07 -19.96
CA GLN A 81 4.52 -4.22 -18.86
C GLN A 81 4.69 -3.15 -17.77
N LEU A 82 5.84 -2.49 -17.72
CA LEU A 82 6.09 -1.43 -16.76
C LEU A 82 5.46 -0.13 -17.28
N ARG A 83 4.58 0.47 -16.48
CA ARG A 83 3.90 1.74 -16.77
C ARG A 83 4.19 2.72 -15.66
N PRO A 84 5.27 3.50 -15.75
CA PRO A 84 5.60 4.51 -14.75
C PRO A 84 4.49 5.54 -14.61
N VAL A 85 4.21 5.93 -13.37
CA VAL A 85 3.27 7.01 -13.08
C VAL A 85 3.90 8.36 -13.42
N ALA A 86 3.13 9.27 -14.00
CA ALA A 86 3.57 10.65 -14.17
C ALA A 86 3.55 11.35 -12.81
N VAL A 87 4.63 12.07 -12.46
CA VAL A 87 4.75 12.75 -11.16
C VAL A 87 4.20 14.17 -11.26
N GLY A 88 3.34 14.54 -10.32
CA GLY A 88 2.80 15.89 -10.13
C GLY A 88 3.62 16.70 -9.11
N ILE A 89 3.10 17.87 -8.76
CA ILE A 89 3.75 18.79 -7.80
C ILE A 89 2.83 18.93 -6.59
N SER A 90 3.12 18.19 -5.51
CA SER A 90 2.29 18.22 -4.31
C SER A 90 2.34 19.55 -3.55
N ALA A 91 3.37 20.36 -3.74
CA ALA A 91 3.49 21.69 -3.13
C ALA A 91 2.50 22.73 -3.70
N GLU A 92 1.92 22.47 -4.87
CA GLU A 92 0.99 23.38 -5.54
C GLU A 92 -0.48 22.99 -5.34
N LEU A 93 -0.74 21.98 -4.51
CA LEU A 93 -2.09 21.49 -4.26
C LEU A 93 -2.93 22.51 -3.49
N LEU A 94 -4.22 22.54 -3.82
CA LEU A 94 -5.21 23.38 -3.15
C LEU A 94 -6.36 22.53 -2.61
N VAL A 95 -6.91 22.92 -1.46
CA VAL A 95 -8.14 22.33 -0.93
C VAL A 95 -9.26 22.49 -1.94
N GLY A 96 -10.07 21.45 -2.12
CA GLY A 96 -11.13 21.37 -3.12
C GLY A 96 -10.72 20.80 -4.47
N GLN A 97 -9.43 20.59 -4.74
CA GLN A 97 -8.99 19.91 -5.96
C GLN A 97 -9.43 18.44 -5.97
N THR A 98 -9.89 17.97 -7.13
CA THR A 98 -10.26 16.57 -7.35
C THR A 98 -9.04 15.67 -7.28
N VAL A 99 -9.21 14.55 -6.59
CA VAL A 99 -8.19 13.49 -6.49
C VAL A 99 -8.79 12.13 -6.81
N VAL A 100 -7.91 11.21 -7.21
CA VAL A 100 -8.23 9.83 -7.52
C VAL A 100 -7.28 8.94 -6.73
N ALA A 101 -7.81 8.08 -5.87
CA ALA A 101 -7.05 7.05 -5.18
C ALA A 101 -7.24 5.71 -5.91
N ILE A 102 -6.14 5.03 -6.21
CA ILE A 102 -6.17 3.73 -6.88
C ILE A 102 -5.55 2.69 -5.96
N GLY A 103 -6.14 1.49 -5.98
CA GLY A 103 -5.63 0.33 -5.28
C GLY A 103 -6.11 -0.97 -5.90
N ASN A 104 -5.56 -2.06 -5.39
CA ASN A 104 -5.98 -3.40 -5.76
C ASN A 104 -6.20 -4.22 -4.48
N PRO A 105 -7.29 -3.98 -3.75
CA PRO A 105 -7.61 -4.76 -2.58
C PRO A 105 -7.76 -6.22 -3.00
N PHE A 106 -7.01 -7.09 -2.32
CA PHE A 106 -7.04 -8.55 -2.52
C PHE A 106 -6.46 -9.07 -3.83
N GLY A 107 -5.84 -8.21 -4.68
CA GLY A 107 -5.24 -8.65 -5.95
C GLY A 107 -6.24 -9.14 -7.01
N LEU A 108 -7.53 -8.86 -6.82
CA LEU A 108 -8.61 -9.34 -7.70
C LEU A 108 -8.99 -8.30 -8.75
N ASP A 109 -9.22 -7.05 -8.33
CA ASP A 109 -9.63 -5.97 -9.21
C ASP A 109 -9.04 -4.63 -8.78
N ASN A 110 -8.64 -3.81 -9.74
CA ASN A 110 -8.24 -2.43 -9.47
C ASN A 110 -9.46 -1.63 -9.03
N THR A 111 -9.39 -1.08 -7.83
CA THR A 111 -10.40 -0.20 -7.28
C THR A 111 -9.95 1.24 -7.45
N LEU A 112 -10.87 2.08 -7.87
CA LEU A 112 -10.68 3.51 -8.02
C LEU A 112 -11.72 4.22 -7.18
N THR A 113 -11.28 5.12 -6.32
CA THR A 113 -12.14 6.03 -5.57
C THR A 113 -11.79 7.47 -5.90
N THR A 114 -12.78 8.35 -5.89
CA THR A 114 -12.61 9.77 -6.18
C THR A 114 -13.09 10.60 -5.01
N GLY A 115 -12.50 11.76 -4.87
CA GLY A 115 -12.86 12.75 -3.88
C GLY A 115 -12.16 14.08 -4.14
N ILE A 116 -12.04 14.88 -3.11
CA ILE A 116 -11.31 16.14 -3.14
C ILE A 116 -10.25 16.19 -2.05
N ILE A 117 -9.33 17.11 -2.17
CA ILE A 117 -8.42 17.47 -1.08
C ILE A 117 -9.24 18.21 -0.02
N SER A 118 -9.38 17.62 1.16
CA SER A 118 -10.10 18.19 2.30
C SER A 118 -9.21 19.09 3.15
N ALA A 119 -7.92 18.76 3.27
CA ALA A 119 -6.92 19.56 3.97
C ALA A 119 -5.51 19.21 3.51
N LEU A 120 -4.56 20.09 3.78
CA LEU A 120 -3.14 19.93 3.50
C LEU A 120 -2.31 20.14 4.77
N GLY A 121 -1.09 19.59 4.76
CA GLY A 121 -0.14 19.78 5.86
C GLY A 121 -0.56 19.13 7.18
N ARG A 122 -1.43 18.12 7.16
CA ARG A 122 -1.82 17.37 8.35
C ARG A 122 -0.66 16.56 8.90
N GLU A 123 -0.69 16.34 10.19
CA GLU A 123 0.20 15.44 10.90
C GLU A 123 -0.61 14.31 11.49
N VAL A 124 -0.13 13.09 11.30
CA VAL A 124 -0.80 11.88 11.79
C VAL A 124 0.22 10.94 12.40
N MET A 125 -0.19 10.17 13.40
CA MET A 125 0.66 9.16 13.99
C MET A 125 0.85 7.99 13.02
N GLY A 126 2.09 7.78 12.58
CA GLY A 126 2.43 6.69 11.68
C GLY A 126 2.57 5.34 12.40
N VAL A 127 2.67 4.26 11.60
CA VAL A 127 2.81 2.87 12.10
C VAL A 127 4.10 2.63 12.89
N ALA A 128 5.10 3.46 12.71
CA ALA A 128 6.36 3.41 13.47
C ALA A 128 6.29 4.14 14.83
N GLY A 129 5.09 4.63 15.22
CA GLY A 129 4.90 5.38 16.47
C GLY A 129 5.49 6.80 16.43
N ARG A 130 5.81 7.33 15.25
CA ARG A 130 6.26 8.69 15.01
C ARG A 130 5.28 9.45 14.14
N PRO A 131 5.12 10.77 14.32
CA PRO A 131 4.24 11.55 13.48
C PRO A 131 4.78 11.66 12.05
N ILE A 132 3.88 11.48 11.06
CA ILE A 132 4.12 11.75 9.65
C ILE A 132 3.52 13.11 9.34
N SER A 133 4.35 14.06 8.97
CA SER A 133 3.92 15.42 8.61
C SER A 133 3.71 15.58 7.10
N GLY A 134 3.00 16.65 6.71
CA GLY A 134 2.78 16.97 5.29
C GLY A 134 1.74 16.08 4.62
N MET A 135 0.87 15.45 5.40
CA MET A 135 -0.19 14.57 4.86
C MET A 135 -1.25 15.36 4.12
N ILE A 136 -1.74 14.75 3.04
CA ILE A 136 -2.90 15.20 2.26
C ILE A 136 -4.12 14.49 2.83
N GLN A 137 -5.10 15.26 3.31
CA GLN A 137 -6.39 14.71 3.71
C GLN A 137 -7.36 14.75 2.53
N THR A 138 -8.09 13.66 2.29
CA THR A 138 -9.08 13.56 1.22
C THR A 138 -10.32 12.81 1.70
N ASP A 139 -11.48 13.10 1.13
CA ASP A 139 -12.71 12.35 1.32
C ASP A 139 -12.87 11.18 0.31
N ALA A 140 -11.92 11.01 -0.62
CA ALA A 140 -11.80 9.78 -1.38
C ALA A 140 -11.66 8.59 -0.43
N ALA A 141 -12.43 7.53 -0.62
CA ALA A 141 -12.41 6.37 0.27
C ALA A 141 -11.04 5.69 0.28
N ILE A 142 -10.32 5.82 1.40
CA ILE A 142 -9.06 5.12 1.66
C ILE A 142 -9.38 3.94 2.58
N ASN A 143 -9.11 2.73 2.12
CA ASN A 143 -9.42 1.49 2.81
C ASN A 143 -8.22 0.54 2.79
N PRO A 144 -8.18 -0.47 3.67
CA PRO A 144 -7.23 -1.57 3.54
C PRO A 144 -7.32 -2.16 2.13
N GLY A 145 -6.20 -2.14 1.40
CA GLY A 145 -6.14 -2.62 0.02
C GLY A 145 -5.75 -1.53 -0.99
N ASN A 146 -6.07 -0.25 -0.77
CA ASN A 146 -5.47 0.82 -1.55
C ASN A 146 -4.23 1.45 -0.89
N SER A 147 -3.87 1.02 0.33
CA SER A 147 -2.60 1.39 0.99
C SER A 147 -1.40 1.07 0.11
N GLY A 148 -0.51 2.02 -0.07
CA GLY A 148 0.66 1.95 -0.95
C GLY A 148 0.36 2.29 -2.40
N GLY A 149 -0.91 2.35 -2.81
CA GLY A 149 -1.32 2.80 -4.13
C GLY A 149 -1.17 4.30 -4.33
N PRO A 150 -1.25 4.79 -5.58
CA PRO A 150 -1.08 6.19 -5.89
C PRO A 150 -2.33 7.01 -5.53
N LEU A 151 -2.10 8.23 -5.02
CA LEU A 151 -3.06 9.32 -5.03
C LEU A 151 -2.70 10.22 -6.21
N LEU A 152 -3.65 10.42 -7.11
CA LEU A 152 -3.46 11.17 -8.36
C LEU A 152 -4.30 12.45 -8.37
N ASP A 153 -3.81 13.47 -9.08
CA ASP A 153 -4.62 14.63 -9.44
C ASP A 153 -5.60 14.31 -10.60
N SER A 154 -6.44 15.26 -10.96
CA SER A 154 -7.41 15.14 -12.07
C SER A 154 -6.76 14.93 -13.45
N SER A 155 -5.47 15.15 -13.58
CA SER A 155 -4.70 14.89 -14.81
C SER A 155 -3.97 13.51 -14.75
N GLY A 156 -4.19 12.72 -13.71
CA GLY A 156 -3.56 11.42 -13.52
C GLY A 156 -2.10 11.48 -13.06
N ARG A 157 -1.64 12.60 -12.50
CA ARG A 157 -0.28 12.75 -11.99
C ARG A 157 -0.23 12.43 -10.51
N LEU A 158 0.82 11.72 -10.09
CA LEU A 158 1.05 11.34 -8.71
C LEU A 158 1.27 12.57 -7.83
N ILE A 159 0.47 12.70 -6.78
CA ILE A 159 0.57 13.76 -5.78
C ILE A 159 0.78 13.23 -4.36
N GLY A 160 0.59 11.93 -4.14
CA GLY A 160 0.77 11.29 -2.85
C GLY A 160 0.71 9.77 -2.94
N VAL A 161 0.94 9.13 -1.81
CA VAL A 161 0.81 7.67 -1.64
C VAL A 161 -0.28 7.41 -0.61
N ASN A 162 -1.27 6.59 -0.97
CA ASN A 162 -2.35 6.26 -0.05
C ASN A 162 -1.79 5.50 1.15
N THR A 163 -2.14 5.93 2.35
CA THR A 163 -1.85 5.18 3.57
C THR A 163 -3.10 5.13 4.44
N VAL A 164 -3.39 3.98 5.02
CA VAL A 164 -4.51 3.85 5.95
C VAL A 164 -4.08 4.35 7.30
N ILE A 165 -4.77 5.37 7.79
CA ILE A 165 -4.64 5.84 9.15
C ILE A 165 -5.58 5.01 10.01
N PHE A 166 -5.04 4.31 11.01
CA PHE A 166 -5.85 3.69 12.04
C PHE A 166 -6.44 4.81 12.91
N SER A 167 -7.68 5.19 12.61
CA SER A 167 -8.48 6.00 13.52
C SER A 167 -8.87 5.14 14.72
N THR A 168 -8.58 5.60 15.92
CA THR A 168 -9.02 4.96 17.18
C THR A 168 -10.54 4.94 17.33
N SER A 169 -11.27 5.67 16.49
CA SER A 169 -12.74 5.74 16.47
C SER A 169 -13.40 4.81 15.45
N GLY A 170 -12.62 4.08 14.62
CA GLY A 170 -13.16 3.17 13.61
C GLY A 170 -13.89 3.85 12.44
N ALA A 171 -13.99 5.17 12.43
CA ALA A 171 -14.54 5.93 11.32
C ALA A 171 -13.40 6.42 10.41
N SER A 172 -13.51 6.16 9.12
CA SER A 172 -12.65 6.80 8.12
C SER A 172 -12.95 8.30 8.15
N ALA A 173 -12.00 9.09 8.59
CA ALA A 173 -12.12 10.55 8.58
C ALA A 173 -11.41 11.17 7.36
N GLY A 174 -11.21 10.38 6.30
CA GLY A 174 -10.54 10.80 5.08
C GLY A 174 -9.04 10.90 5.22
#